data_dcfe7c5bb37fd162b8d87999487d5c17
#
_entry.id   dcfe7c5bb37fd162b8d87999487d5c17
#
_cell.length_a   1.000
_cell.length_b   1.000
_cell.length_c   1.000
_cell.angle_alpha   90.00
_cell.angle_beta   90.00
_cell.angle_gamma   90.00
#
_symmetry.space_group_name_H-M   'P 1'
#
loop_
_entity.id
_entity.type
_entity.pdbx_description
1 polymer ?
#
loop_
_entity_poly.entity_id
_entity_poly.type
_entity_poly.pdbx_seq_one_letter_code
_entity_poly.pdbx_strand_id
1 'polypeptide(L)'
;SGSLGPKKIAGDLIIGNNKILTLTGTLWVIGDIIAGNNSGIKLSSGYGTNSGVVVAGGKINVSNNATLEGSGQAGSYLMFLTTSDCPMNPSCGGLYAIDISNNVSAIMFNAQKGTIHISNNASVKEATAYKIVLESNATVNYESGLANINFSSGPSGGWNISGWQETE
;
A
#
# COMPACT_ATOMS: atom_id res chain seq x y z
N SER A 1 -0.53 8.62 16.48
CA SER A 1 0.51 8.58 15.44
C SER A 1 1.76 7.91 15.97
N GLY A 2 2.50 7.23 15.15
CA GLY A 2 3.70 6.50 15.55
C GLY A 2 4.56 6.13 14.34
N SER A 3 5.74 5.55 14.60
CA SER A 3 6.65 5.06 13.57
C SER A 3 6.79 3.55 13.67
N LEU A 4 6.95 2.88 12.53
CA LEU A 4 7.04 1.42 12.45
C LEU A 4 7.89 0.98 11.25
N GLY A 5 8.66 -0.08 11.43
CA GLY A 5 9.39 -0.81 10.40
C GLY A 5 10.91 -0.79 10.59
N PRO A 6 11.62 -1.76 9.98
CA PRO A 6 11.06 -2.91 9.28
C PRO A 6 10.38 -3.90 10.23
N LYS A 7 9.26 -4.51 9.83
CA LYS A 7 8.53 -5.44 10.70
C LYS A 7 7.62 -6.40 9.94
N LYS A 8 7.54 -7.65 10.42
CA LYS A 8 6.48 -8.61 10.09
C LYS A 8 5.38 -8.53 11.16
N ILE A 9 4.12 -8.38 10.74
CA ILE A 9 2.94 -8.34 11.59
C ILE A 9 2.14 -9.61 11.32
N ALA A 10 1.92 -10.43 12.37
CA ALA A 10 1.27 -11.73 12.24
C ALA A 10 -0.26 -11.65 12.03
N GLY A 11 -0.89 -10.55 12.40
CA GLY A 11 -2.32 -10.28 12.20
C GLY A 11 -2.53 -9.09 11.27
N ASP A 12 -3.57 -8.31 11.56
CA ASP A 12 -3.94 -7.12 10.81
C ASP A 12 -3.13 -5.89 11.23
N LEU A 13 -2.98 -4.94 10.32
CA LEU A 13 -2.50 -3.60 10.59
C LEU A 13 -3.66 -2.61 10.53
N ILE A 14 -4.06 -2.08 11.68
CA ILE A 14 -5.17 -1.15 11.77
C ILE A 14 -4.66 0.23 12.19
N ILE A 15 -4.83 1.22 11.30
CA ILE A 15 -4.59 2.63 11.58
C ILE A 15 -5.94 3.27 11.87
N GLY A 16 -6.16 3.67 13.13
CA GLY A 16 -7.40 4.30 13.55
C GLY A 16 -7.64 5.66 12.89
N ASN A 17 -8.87 6.15 12.96
CA ASN A 17 -9.26 7.44 12.42
C ASN A 17 -8.38 8.58 12.95
N ASN A 18 -8.03 9.52 12.07
CA ASN A 18 -7.20 10.70 12.40
C ASN A 18 -5.79 10.33 12.95
N LYS A 19 -5.27 9.16 12.62
CA LYS A 19 -3.94 8.71 13.01
C LYS A 19 -3.01 8.65 11.81
N ILE A 20 -1.73 8.93 12.05
CA ILE A 20 -0.69 8.86 11.04
C ILE A 20 0.33 7.79 11.46
N LEU A 21 0.62 6.88 10.55
CA LEU A 21 1.71 5.92 10.66
C LEU A 21 2.87 6.36 9.77
N THR A 22 4.05 6.54 10.35
CA THR A 22 5.28 6.81 9.62
C THR A 22 6.08 5.52 9.48
N LEU A 23 6.41 5.16 8.25
CA LEU A 23 7.17 3.95 7.95
C LEU A 23 8.66 4.26 7.94
N THR A 24 9.43 3.52 8.75
CA THR A 24 10.89 3.59 8.81
C THR A 24 11.56 2.40 8.14
N GLY A 25 10.79 1.45 7.65
CA GLY A 25 11.23 0.26 6.92
C GLY A 25 10.05 -0.49 6.32
N THR A 26 10.35 -1.49 5.51
CA THR A 26 9.35 -2.36 4.87
C THR A 26 8.47 -3.06 5.91
N LEU A 27 7.17 -3.10 5.66
CA LEU A 27 6.22 -3.89 6.45
C LEU A 27 5.73 -5.09 5.65
N TRP A 28 5.64 -6.22 6.34
CA TRP A 28 4.95 -7.40 5.88
C TRP A 28 3.82 -7.74 6.85
N VAL A 29 2.58 -7.50 6.43
CA VAL A 29 1.35 -7.78 7.20
C VAL A 29 0.77 -9.09 6.68
N ILE A 30 0.59 -10.08 7.54
CA ILE A 30 0.01 -11.38 7.14
C ILE A 30 -1.50 -11.25 6.90
N GLY A 31 -2.17 -10.45 7.71
CA GLY A 31 -3.61 -10.16 7.61
C GLY A 31 -3.93 -8.98 6.70
N ASP A 32 -5.00 -8.30 7.04
CA ASP A 32 -5.52 -7.12 6.33
C ASP A 32 -4.79 -5.83 6.77
N ILE A 33 -4.80 -4.83 5.87
CA ILE A 33 -4.40 -3.45 6.20
C ILE A 33 -5.65 -2.59 6.14
N ILE A 34 -5.92 -1.87 7.23
CA ILE A 34 -7.07 -1.00 7.36
C ILE A 34 -6.60 0.40 7.76
N ALA A 35 -6.75 1.35 6.85
CA ALA A 35 -6.50 2.76 7.09
C ALA A 35 -7.85 3.47 7.33
N GLY A 36 -8.07 3.96 8.54
CA GLY A 36 -9.32 4.61 8.96
C GLY A 36 -9.53 5.97 8.32
N ASN A 37 -10.69 6.59 8.56
CA ASN A 37 -11.02 7.91 8.00
C ASN A 37 -10.03 8.99 8.44
N ASN A 38 -9.64 9.85 7.52
CA ASN A 38 -8.67 10.94 7.73
C ASN A 38 -7.32 10.42 8.30
N SER A 39 -7.00 9.17 8.07
CA SER A 39 -5.72 8.60 8.51
C SER A 39 -4.63 8.86 7.47
N GLY A 40 -3.39 8.59 7.84
CA GLY A 40 -2.26 8.68 6.92
C GLY A 40 -1.27 7.53 7.11
N ILE A 41 -0.69 7.08 6.00
CA ILE A 41 0.49 6.22 6.00
C ILE A 41 1.52 6.90 5.12
N LYS A 42 2.69 7.18 5.64
CA LYS A 42 3.76 7.85 4.89
C LYS A 42 5.12 7.28 5.18
N LEU A 43 6.02 7.41 4.23
CA LEU A 43 7.41 7.09 4.45
C LEU A 43 8.07 8.14 5.36
N SER A 44 9.02 7.71 6.19
CA SER A 44 9.90 8.61 6.93
C SER A 44 10.73 9.46 5.97
N SER A 45 11.06 10.69 6.36
CA SER A 45 11.99 11.55 5.60
C SER A 45 13.36 10.90 5.36
N GLY A 46 13.77 9.95 6.21
CA GLY A 46 15.00 9.18 6.04
C GLY A 46 15.05 8.28 4.78
N TYR A 47 13.91 8.06 4.10
CA TYR A 47 13.92 7.41 2.79
C TYR A 47 14.52 8.31 1.68
N GLY A 48 14.57 9.64 1.89
CA GLY A 48 15.03 10.58 0.86
C GLY A 48 14.19 10.44 -0.41
N THR A 49 14.83 10.25 -1.55
CA THR A 49 14.18 10.01 -2.84
C THR A 49 13.81 8.55 -3.10
N ASN A 50 14.18 7.63 -2.20
CA ASN A 50 13.84 6.22 -2.36
C ASN A 50 12.35 5.98 -2.02
N SER A 51 11.82 4.95 -2.60
CA SER A 51 10.44 4.48 -2.39
C SER A 51 10.40 3.29 -1.42
N GLY A 52 9.25 3.08 -0.82
CA GLY A 52 9.02 1.98 0.11
C GLY A 52 7.85 1.10 -0.30
N VAL A 53 7.82 -0.11 0.27
CA VAL A 53 6.79 -1.11 0.01
C VAL A 53 6.14 -1.57 1.31
N VAL A 54 4.83 -1.74 1.28
CA VAL A 54 4.06 -2.45 2.29
C VAL A 54 3.38 -3.64 1.62
N VAL A 55 3.56 -4.83 2.18
CA VAL A 55 2.99 -6.07 1.67
C VAL A 55 1.89 -6.55 2.61
N ALA A 56 0.72 -6.88 2.07
CA ALA A 56 -0.39 -7.52 2.77
C ALA A 56 -0.62 -8.94 2.24
N GLY A 57 -0.83 -9.89 3.14
CA GLY A 57 -1.35 -11.21 2.80
C GLY A 57 -2.86 -11.19 2.55
N GLY A 58 -3.58 -10.34 3.29
CA GLY A 58 -5.00 -10.10 3.18
C GLY A 58 -5.36 -8.89 2.32
N LYS A 59 -6.53 -8.32 2.59
CA LYS A 59 -7.08 -7.15 1.86
C LYS A 59 -6.46 -5.84 2.33
N ILE A 60 -6.60 -4.81 1.51
CA ILE A 60 -6.20 -3.45 1.85
C ILE A 60 -7.43 -2.55 1.72
N ASN A 61 -7.87 -1.98 2.84
CA ASN A 61 -9.00 -1.06 2.90
C ASN A 61 -8.51 0.33 3.30
N VAL A 62 -8.74 1.30 2.43
CA VAL A 62 -8.35 2.71 2.63
C VAL A 62 -9.61 3.55 2.73
N SER A 63 -9.94 4.02 3.94
CA SER A 63 -11.18 4.76 4.21
C SER A 63 -11.11 6.22 3.73
N ASN A 64 -12.26 6.91 3.81
CA ASN A 64 -12.43 8.24 3.25
C ASN A 64 -11.37 9.26 3.74
N ASN A 65 -10.92 10.12 2.83
CA ASN A 65 -9.95 11.19 3.07
C ASN A 65 -8.60 10.69 3.64
N ALA A 66 -8.30 9.42 3.52
CA ALA A 66 -6.98 8.93 3.92
C ALA A 66 -5.91 9.33 2.90
N THR A 67 -4.67 9.50 3.37
CA THR A 67 -3.52 9.86 2.54
C THR A 67 -2.43 8.80 2.63
N LEU A 68 -1.92 8.38 1.48
CA LEU A 68 -0.83 7.42 1.37
C LEU A 68 0.31 8.08 0.60
N GLU A 69 1.45 8.34 1.28
CA GLU A 69 2.46 9.26 0.77
C GLU A 69 3.88 8.67 0.81
N GLY A 70 4.73 9.13 -0.07
CA GLY A 70 6.18 8.91 -0.01
C GLY A 70 6.82 9.66 1.16
N SER A 71 8.12 9.88 1.08
CA SER A 71 8.91 10.59 2.12
C SER A 71 8.72 12.11 2.16
N GLY A 72 7.99 12.66 1.18
CA GLY A 72 7.88 14.09 0.93
C GLY A 72 8.93 14.62 -0.06
N GLN A 73 9.85 13.79 -0.52
CA GLN A 73 10.82 14.15 -1.58
C GLN A 73 10.29 13.73 -2.96
N ALA A 74 10.57 14.52 -3.97
CA ALA A 74 10.24 14.16 -5.35
C ALA A 74 10.89 12.82 -5.74
N GLY A 75 10.12 11.95 -6.39
CA GLY A 75 10.56 10.60 -6.77
C GLY A 75 10.44 9.54 -5.66
N SER A 76 10.02 9.92 -4.46
CA SER A 76 9.72 8.97 -3.38
C SER A 76 8.25 8.59 -3.39
N TYR A 77 7.97 7.29 -3.48
CA TYR A 77 6.62 6.74 -3.57
C TYR A 77 6.43 5.62 -2.55
N LEU A 78 5.17 5.41 -2.16
CA LEU A 78 4.76 4.30 -1.31
C LEU A 78 3.88 3.35 -2.11
N MET A 79 4.32 2.09 -2.24
CA MET A 79 3.57 1.04 -2.90
C MET A 79 2.92 0.11 -1.89
N PHE A 80 1.65 -0.19 -2.12
CA PHE A 80 0.91 -1.23 -1.42
C PHE A 80 0.70 -2.42 -2.33
N LEU A 81 1.19 -3.58 -1.90
CA LEU A 81 1.02 -4.84 -2.61
C LEU A 81 0.19 -5.80 -1.77
N THR A 82 -0.77 -6.48 -2.38
CA THR A 82 -1.48 -7.57 -1.73
C THR A 82 -1.42 -8.86 -2.54
N THR A 83 -1.39 -9.99 -1.83
CA THR A 83 -1.54 -11.33 -2.41
C THR A 83 -3.00 -11.80 -2.42
N SER A 84 -3.94 -11.00 -1.89
CA SER A 84 -5.38 -11.31 -1.91
C SER A 84 -5.90 -11.48 -3.34
N ASP A 85 -6.69 -12.52 -3.54
CA ASP A 85 -7.34 -12.88 -4.80
C ASP A 85 -8.85 -12.58 -4.82
N CYS A 86 -9.31 -11.68 -3.94
CA CYS A 86 -10.71 -11.25 -3.89
C CYS A 86 -11.14 -10.57 -5.21
N PRO A 87 -12.32 -10.87 -5.75
CA PRO A 87 -13.33 -11.84 -5.28
C PRO A 87 -13.19 -13.24 -5.90
N MET A 88 -12.08 -13.54 -6.61
CA MET A 88 -11.88 -14.82 -7.33
C MET A 88 -11.96 -16.01 -6.38
N ASN A 89 -11.48 -15.84 -5.14
CA ASN A 89 -11.62 -16.82 -4.07
C ASN A 89 -12.83 -16.49 -3.20
N PRO A 90 -13.89 -17.33 -3.18
CA PRO A 90 -15.08 -17.09 -2.37
C PRO A 90 -14.79 -16.97 -0.85
N SER A 91 -13.69 -17.56 -0.40
CA SER A 91 -13.27 -17.51 1.00
C SER A 91 -12.55 -16.22 1.40
N CYS A 92 -12.29 -15.31 0.46
CA CYS A 92 -11.60 -14.05 0.76
C CYS A 92 -12.42 -13.06 1.60
N GLY A 93 -13.73 -13.31 1.74
CA GLY A 93 -14.60 -12.50 2.60
C GLY A 93 -14.84 -11.07 2.14
N GLY A 94 -14.75 -10.78 0.83
CA GLY A 94 -14.97 -9.46 0.29
C GLY A 94 -15.11 -9.42 -1.23
N LEU A 95 -15.44 -8.23 -1.76
CA LEU A 95 -15.56 -7.99 -3.20
C LEU A 95 -14.24 -7.54 -3.82
N TYR A 96 -13.34 -6.96 -3.02
CA TYR A 96 -12.12 -6.33 -3.49
C TYR A 96 -10.90 -6.77 -2.69
N ALA A 97 -9.79 -6.94 -3.37
CA ALA A 97 -8.49 -7.15 -2.75
C ALA A 97 -7.92 -5.83 -2.21
N ILE A 98 -8.20 -4.73 -2.92
CA ILE A 98 -7.92 -3.37 -2.48
C ILE A 98 -9.18 -2.54 -2.69
N ASP A 99 -9.65 -1.88 -1.64
CA ASP A 99 -10.80 -0.98 -1.64
C ASP A 99 -10.36 0.41 -1.22
N ILE A 100 -10.49 1.38 -2.13
CA ILE A 100 -10.06 2.77 -1.96
C ILE A 100 -11.30 3.63 -1.94
N SER A 101 -11.64 4.15 -0.75
CA SER A 101 -12.83 4.96 -0.53
C SER A 101 -12.69 6.40 -1.06
N ASN A 102 -13.75 7.19 -0.88
CA ASN A 102 -13.87 8.54 -1.47
C ASN A 102 -12.77 9.51 -1.00
N ASN A 103 -12.35 10.38 -1.91
CA ASN A 103 -11.38 11.45 -1.65
C ASN A 103 -10.02 10.95 -1.12
N VAL A 104 -9.66 9.71 -1.37
CA VAL A 104 -8.34 9.19 -1.03
C VAL A 104 -7.32 9.71 -2.05
N SER A 105 -6.18 10.15 -1.54
CA SER A 105 -4.99 10.42 -2.34
C SER A 105 -3.95 9.35 -2.03
N ALA A 106 -3.56 8.60 -3.05
CA ALA A 106 -2.64 7.50 -2.89
C ALA A 106 -1.66 7.42 -4.07
N ILE A 107 -0.63 6.57 -3.93
CA ILE A 107 0.41 6.51 -4.94
C ILE A 107 0.30 5.24 -5.78
N MET A 108 0.63 4.08 -5.23
CA MET A 108 0.75 2.86 -6.03
C MET A 108 0.08 1.68 -5.36
N PHE A 109 -0.69 0.91 -6.15
CA PHE A 109 -1.34 -0.31 -5.70
C PHE A 109 -1.07 -1.48 -6.65
N ASN A 110 -0.83 -2.66 -6.07
CA ASN A 110 -0.66 -3.89 -6.80
C ASN A 110 -1.48 -5.03 -6.17
N ALA A 111 -2.39 -5.59 -6.95
CA ALA A 111 -3.24 -6.74 -6.60
C ALA A 111 -3.36 -7.69 -7.79
N GLN A 112 -2.26 -8.31 -8.22
CA GLN A 112 -2.19 -9.09 -9.46
C GLN A 112 -3.26 -10.18 -9.59
N LYS A 113 -3.71 -10.75 -8.46
CA LYS A 113 -4.71 -11.83 -8.43
C LYS A 113 -6.11 -11.34 -8.08
N GLY A 114 -6.25 -10.08 -7.66
CA GLY A 114 -7.50 -9.56 -7.13
C GLY A 114 -8.02 -8.33 -7.85
N THR A 115 -9.11 -7.80 -7.33
CA THR A 115 -9.75 -6.59 -7.85
C THR A 115 -9.34 -5.37 -7.02
N ILE A 116 -8.95 -4.29 -7.68
CA ILE A 116 -8.80 -2.96 -7.09
C ILE A 116 -10.08 -2.17 -7.41
N HIS A 117 -10.72 -1.64 -6.38
CA HIS A 117 -11.83 -0.71 -6.48
C HIS A 117 -11.39 0.68 -6.07
N ILE A 118 -11.68 1.67 -6.89
CA ILE A 118 -11.34 3.07 -6.69
C ILE A 118 -12.63 3.88 -6.71
N SER A 119 -13.06 4.34 -5.53
CA SER A 119 -14.34 5.05 -5.35
C SER A 119 -14.26 6.51 -5.78
N ASN A 120 -15.41 7.18 -5.69
CA ASN A 120 -15.62 8.55 -6.17
C ASN A 120 -14.57 9.55 -5.67
N ASN A 121 -14.06 10.37 -6.58
CA ASN A 121 -13.06 11.41 -6.31
C ASN A 121 -11.73 10.90 -5.72
N ALA A 122 -11.50 9.60 -5.67
CA ALA A 122 -10.19 9.08 -5.29
C ALA A 122 -9.20 9.22 -6.44
N SER A 123 -7.94 9.49 -6.11
CA SER A 123 -6.86 9.66 -7.08
C SER A 123 -5.69 8.76 -6.71
N VAL A 124 -5.26 7.93 -7.65
CA VAL A 124 -4.07 7.09 -7.53
C VAL A 124 -3.12 7.35 -8.70
N LYS A 125 -1.82 7.13 -8.51
CA LYS A 125 -0.83 7.31 -9.57
C LYS A 125 -0.62 6.06 -10.40
N GLU A 126 -0.74 4.89 -9.80
CA GLU A 126 -0.60 3.61 -10.48
C GLU A 126 -1.46 2.54 -9.82
N ALA A 127 -2.10 1.71 -10.63
CA ALA A 127 -2.85 0.55 -10.19
C ALA A 127 -2.61 -0.63 -11.13
N THR A 128 -2.10 -1.75 -10.58
CA THR A 128 -1.92 -3.02 -11.29
C THR A 128 -2.77 -4.08 -10.63
N ALA A 129 -3.69 -4.71 -11.35
CA ALA A 129 -4.61 -5.70 -10.81
C ALA A 129 -5.08 -6.70 -11.86
N TYR A 130 -5.69 -7.82 -11.41
CA TYR A 130 -6.48 -8.69 -12.29
C TYR A 130 -7.68 -7.94 -12.87
N LYS A 131 -8.36 -7.13 -12.03
CA LYS A 131 -9.49 -6.27 -12.43
C LYS A 131 -9.41 -4.94 -11.70
N ILE A 132 -9.74 -3.86 -12.40
CA ILE A 132 -9.85 -2.51 -11.82
C ILE A 132 -11.29 -2.04 -12.03
N VAL A 133 -11.91 -1.53 -10.96
CA VAL A 133 -13.23 -0.90 -10.96
C VAL A 133 -13.04 0.56 -10.57
N LEU A 134 -13.43 1.47 -11.45
CA LEU A 134 -13.40 2.90 -11.22
C LEU A 134 -14.83 3.42 -11.11
N GLU A 135 -15.10 4.16 -10.04
CA GLU A 135 -16.36 4.89 -9.89
C GLU A 135 -16.25 6.33 -10.43
N SER A 136 -17.36 7.08 -10.34
CA SER A 136 -17.45 8.44 -10.87
C SER A 136 -16.34 9.36 -10.31
N ASN A 137 -15.65 10.07 -11.20
CA ASN A 137 -14.55 11.00 -10.87
C ASN A 137 -13.31 10.32 -10.23
N ALA A 138 -13.25 8.98 -10.17
CA ALA A 138 -12.03 8.29 -9.80
C ALA A 138 -10.97 8.49 -10.91
N THR A 139 -9.72 8.71 -10.52
CA THR A 139 -8.64 8.94 -11.47
C THR A 139 -7.42 8.06 -11.20
N VAL A 140 -6.81 7.57 -12.29
CA VAL A 140 -5.48 6.98 -12.25
C VAL A 140 -4.57 7.88 -13.09
N ASN A 141 -3.74 8.68 -12.42
CA ASN A 141 -2.87 9.68 -13.04
C ASN A 141 -1.41 9.24 -13.02
N TYR A 142 -0.99 8.56 -14.06
CA TYR A 142 0.39 8.10 -14.19
C TYR A 142 1.37 9.29 -14.22
N GLU A 143 2.43 9.19 -13.41
CA GLU A 143 3.56 10.12 -13.44
C GLU A 143 4.77 9.48 -14.13
N SER A 144 5.41 10.19 -15.05
CA SER A 144 6.58 9.69 -15.78
C SER A 144 7.75 9.27 -14.88
N GLY A 145 7.85 9.82 -13.68
CA GLY A 145 8.84 9.44 -12.67
C GLY A 145 8.68 8.00 -12.14
N LEU A 146 7.52 7.38 -12.32
CA LEU A 146 7.26 6.00 -11.88
C LEU A 146 8.08 4.96 -12.66
N ALA A 147 8.55 5.29 -13.87
CA ALA A 147 9.38 4.39 -14.68
C ALA A 147 10.80 4.15 -14.09
N ASN A 148 11.27 5.01 -13.19
CA ASN A 148 12.64 4.97 -12.63
C ASN A 148 12.65 4.90 -11.10
N ILE A 149 11.69 4.20 -10.50
CA ILE A 149 11.58 4.11 -9.05
C ILE A 149 12.66 3.21 -8.47
N ASN A 150 13.33 3.70 -7.43
CA ASN A 150 14.20 2.89 -6.58
C ASN A 150 13.48 2.56 -5.26
N PHE A 151 13.19 1.29 -5.03
CA PHE A 151 12.68 0.81 -3.76
C PHE A 151 13.83 0.49 -2.80
N SER A 152 13.67 0.89 -1.55
CA SER A 152 14.59 0.55 -0.48
C SER A 152 13.87 -0.04 0.72
N SER A 153 14.62 -0.76 1.54
CA SER A 153 14.11 -1.32 2.80
C SER A 153 13.90 -0.28 3.90
N GLY A 154 14.30 0.98 3.64
CA GLY A 154 14.13 2.11 4.53
C GLY A 154 15.31 2.41 5.45
N PRO A 155 15.27 3.57 6.16
CA PRO A 155 16.38 4.06 6.97
C PRO A 155 16.70 3.20 8.20
N SER A 156 15.74 2.40 8.67
CA SER A 156 15.94 1.49 9.82
C SER A 156 16.57 0.15 9.42
N GLY A 157 17.02 0.02 8.16
CA GLY A 157 17.59 -1.22 7.62
C GLY A 157 16.52 -2.11 6.97
N GLY A 158 16.95 -3.24 6.44
CA GLY A 158 16.13 -4.18 5.71
C GLY A 158 16.26 -5.60 6.22
N TRP A 159 15.52 -6.48 5.59
CA TRP A 159 15.67 -7.92 5.77
C TRP A 159 16.97 -8.36 5.10
N ASN A 160 17.88 -8.96 5.86
CA ASN A 160 19.02 -9.66 5.28
C ASN A 160 18.57 -11.06 4.90
N ILE A 161 18.70 -11.41 3.64
CA ILE A 161 18.57 -12.79 3.19
C ILE A 161 19.90 -13.48 3.52
N SER A 162 19.92 -14.24 4.60
CA SER A 162 21.12 -14.97 5.06
C SER A 162 21.34 -16.30 4.36
N GLY A 163 20.42 -16.73 3.49
CA GLY A 163 20.52 -17.93 2.70
C GLY A 163 19.44 -18.00 1.64
N TRP A 164 19.80 -18.42 0.46
CA TRP A 164 18.90 -18.83 -0.61
C TRP A 164 18.99 -20.35 -0.76
N GLN A 165 17.90 -21.04 -0.71
CA GLN A 165 17.85 -22.48 -0.95
C GLN A 165 16.79 -22.75 -2.02
N GLU A 166 17.23 -23.25 -3.15
CA GLU A 166 16.36 -23.77 -4.20
C GLU A 166 15.96 -25.19 -3.81
N THR A 167 14.67 -25.44 -3.69
CA THR A 167 14.14 -26.81 -3.49
C THR A 167 13.65 -27.31 -4.84
N GLU A 168 14.29 -28.35 -5.36
CA GLU A 168 13.80 -29.13 -6.51
C GLU A 168 12.51 -29.88 -6.15
#